data_b264916e8ba74702e213ad1d82da20ee
#
_entry.id   b264916e8ba74702e213ad1d82da20ee
#
_cell.length_a   1.000
_cell.length_b   1.000
_cell.length_c   1.000
_cell.angle_alpha   90.00
_cell.angle_beta   90.00
_cell.angle_gamma   90.00
#
_symmetry.space_group_name_H-M   'P 1'
#
loop_
_entity.id
_entity.type
_entity.pdbx_description
1 polymer ?
#
loop_
_entity_poly.entity_id
_entity_poly.type
_entity_poly.pdbx_seq_one_letter_code
_entity_poly.pdbx_strand_id
1 'polypeptide(L)'
;MKPVPEGHRKIVNLKDARFKPWELADGGDSGQSLVQLNESKPDGVGFHLFRMAPGTTTDTHRHTGDEEWFVLEGDLTDNDGTRYEPGDLVWMKEGTEHHSYSEKGCTLVVYIETAETLV
;
A
#
# COMPACT_ATOMS: atom_id res chain seq x y z
N MET A 1 34.96 -8.41 7.19
CA MET A 1 33.69 -7.73 6.89
C MET A 1 33.09 -7.19 8.16
N LYS A 2 32.66 -5.94 8.15
CA LYS A 2 32.01 -5.35 9.32
C LYS A 2 30.55 -5.76 9.38
N PRO A 3 30.02 -6.13 10.56
CA PRO A 3 28.59 -6.40 10.69
C PRO A 3 27.79 -5.11 10.53
N VAL A 4 26.51 -5.25 10.15
CA VAL A 4 25.58 -4.12 10.15
C VAL A 4 25.36 -3.71 11.61
N PRO A 5 25.54 -2.43 11.95
CA PRO A 5 25.34 -1.97 13.31
C PRO A 5 23.90 -2.22 13.81
N GLU A 6 23.76 -2.41 15.12
CA GLU A 6 22.45 -2.56 15.74
C GLU A 6 21.58 -1.33 15.43
N GLY A 7 20.31 -1.56 15.12
CA GLY A 7 19.38 -0.50 14.78
C GLY A 7 19.47 -0.01 13.33
N HIS A 8 20.42 -0.54 12.55
CA HIS A 8 20.57 -0.18 11.13
C HIS A 8 19.85 -1.14 10.18
N ARG A 9 19.10 -2.09 10.71
CA ARG A 9 18.34 -3.06 9.92
C ARG A 9 17.00 -3.33 10.60
N LYS A 10 15.94 -3.41 9.80
CA LYS A 10 14.62 -3.87 10.26
C LYS A 10 14.13 -4.92 9.29
N ILE A 11 13.64 -6.02 9.83
CA ILE A 11 13.10 -7.13 9.03
C ILE A 11 11.65 -7.34 9.44
N VAL A 12 10.76 -7.34 8.44
CA VAL A 12 9.36 -7.71 8.61
C VAL A 12 9.08 -8.89 7.70
N ASN A 13 8.53 -9.95 8.25
CA ASN A 13 8.08 -11.10 7.46
C ASN A 13 6.55 -11.07 7.38
N LEU A 14 6.02 -11.25 6.19
CA LEU A 14 4.56 -11.21 5.95
C LEU A 14 3.79 -12.16 6.87
N LYS A 15 4.35 -13.33 7.13
CA LYS A 15 3.72 -14.36 7.95
C LYS A 15 3.48 -13.91 9.42
N ASP A 16 4.35 -13.03 9.94
CA ASP A 16 4.29 -12.53 11.32
C ASP A 16 3.90 -11.05 11.38
N ALA A 17 3.65 -10.43 10.23
CA ALA A 17 3.38 -9.01 10.14
C ALA A 17 2.08 -8.64 10.86
N ARG A 18 2.12 -7.53 11.60
CA ARG A 18 0.94 -6.99 12.28
C ARG A 18 0.46 -5.77 11.52
N PHE A 19 -0.64 -5.94 10.79
CA PHE A 19 -1.27 -4.86 10.06
C PHE A 19 -2.03 -3.97 11.03
N LYS A 20 -1.83 -2.66 10.92
CA LYS A 20 -2.62 -1.69 11.65
C LYS A 20 -3.66 -1.07 10.71
N PRO A 21 -4.86 -0.73 11.22
CA PRO A 21 -5.88 -0.12 10.39
C PRO A 21 -5.41 1.22 9.81
N TRP A 22 -5.76 1.47 8.56
CA TRP A 22 -5.67 2.80 7.96
C TRP A 22 -6.99 3.50 8.27
N GLU A 23 -7.00 4.38 9.25
CA GLU A 23 -8.21 5.03 9.72
C GLU A 23 -8.65 6.14 8.76
N LEU A 24 -9.97 6.26 8.60
CA LEU A 24 -10.56 7.41 7.94
C LEU A 24 -10.46 8.64 8.84
N ALA A 25 -10.61 9.83 8.25
CA ALA A 25 -10.54 11.10 8.98
C ALA A 25 -11.55 11.18 10.14
N ASP A 26 -12.68 10.48 10.05
CA ASP A 26 -13.71 10.41 11.09
C ASP A 26 -13.47 9.28 12.10
N GLY A 27 -12.37 8.53 11.98
CA GLY A 27 -12.07 7.38 12.81
C GLY A 27 -12.78 6.10 12.40
N GLY A 28 -13.48 6.10 11.26
CA GLY A 28 -14.17 4.92 10.74
C GLY A 28 -13.24 3.89 10.15
N ASP A 29 -13.73 2.67 9.97
CA ASP A 29 -13.00 1.57 9.35
C ASP A 29 -12.97 1.77 7.82
N SER A 30 -11.78 1.90 7.27
CA SER A 30 -11.59 2.05 5.82
C SER A 30 -11.57 0.72 5.08
N GLY A 31 -11.49 -0.40 5.80
CA GLY A 31 -11.22 -1.71 5.21
C GLY A 31 -9.78 -1.87 4.71
N GLN A 32 -8.93 -0.89 4.98
CA GLN A 32 -7.52 -0.88 4.57
C GLN A 32 -6.62 -0.98 5.80
N SER A 33 -5.48 -1.62 5.62
CA SER A 33 -4.49 -1.76 6.70
C SER A 33 -3.09 -1.80 6.11
N LEU A 34 -2.08 -1.52 6.93
CA LEU A 34 -0.70 -1.46 6.45
C LEU A 34 0.30 -1.91 7.50
N VAL A 35 1.49 -2.25 7.03
CA VAL A 35 2.68 -2.44 7.85
C VAL A 35 3.75 -1.51 7.29
N GLN A 36 4.05 -0.45 8.03
CA GLN A 36 5.08 0.51 7.65
C GLN A 36 6.46 -0.06 7.99
N LEU A 37 7.35 -0.12 7.01
CA LEU A 37 8.70 -0.62 7.25
C LEU A 37 9.55 0.42 7.95
N ASN A 38 9.71 1.60 7.36
CA ASN A 38 10.46 2.72 7.94
C ASN A 38 9.51 3.65 8.67
N GLU A 39 9.42 3.49 9.98
CA GLU A 39 8.49 4.26 10.82
C GLU A 39 8.91 5.72 11.03
N SER A 40 10.09 6.12 10.53
CA SER A 40 10.48 7.54 10.52
C SER A 40 9.76 8.32 9.42
N LYS A 41 9.12 7.62 8.48
CA LYS A 41 8.28 8.22 7.43
C LYS A 41 6.81 8.12 7.82
N PRO A 42 5.95 9.00 7.30
CA PRO A 42 4.50 8.88 7.50
C PRO A 42 3.98 7.55 6.97
N ASP A 43 2.90 7.04 7.58
CA ASP A 43 2.27 5.81 7.14
C ASP A 43 1.91 5.85 5.66
N GLY A 44 2.29 4.80 4.94
CA GLY A 44 2.04 4.70 3.50
C GLY A 44 3.02 5.43 2.63
N VAL A 45 4.02 6.12 3.20
CA VAL A 45 5.10 6.73 2.45
C VAL A 45 6.34 5.83 2.57
N GLY A 46 7.02 5.60 1.45
CA GLY A 46 8.12 4.65 1.37
C GLY A 46 7.61 3.22 1.21
N PHE A 47 8.40 2.27 1.64
CA PHE A 47 8.13 0.85 1.43
C PHE A 47 7.25 0.29 2.54
N HIS A 48 6.14 -0.34 2.15
CA HIS A 48 5.18 -0.87 3.13
C HIS A 48 4.36 -2.02 2.54
N LEU A 49 3.75 -2.82 3.40
CA LEU A 49 2.71 -3.77 3.03
C LEU A 49 1.36 -3.07 3.11
N PHE A 50 0.49 -3.37 2.16
CA PHE A 50 -0.85 -2.81 2.12
C PHE A 50 -1.87 -3.92 1.90
N ARG A 51 -2.96 -3.88 2.65
CA ARG A 51 -4.02 -4.90 2.59
C ARG A 51 -5.38 -4.23 2.50
N MET A 52 -6.23 -4.79 1.64
CA MET A 52 -7.63 -4.41 1.54
C MET A 52 -8.49 -5.60 1.95
N ALA A 53 -9.48 -5.35 2.82
CA ALA A 53 -10.48 -6.33 3.16
C ALA A 53 -11.40 -6.57 1.95
N PRO A 54 -12.06 -7.75 1.85
CA PRO A 54 -13.02 -8.00 0.77
C PRO A 54 -14.10 -6.92 0.68
N GLY A 55 -14.41 -6.48 -0.54
CA GLY A 55 -15.42 -5.46 -0.79
C GLY A 55 -14.99 -4.02 -0.53
N THR A 56 -13.69 -3.78 -0.41
CA THR A 56 -13.16 -2.44 -0.09
C THR A 56 -12.87 -1.66 -1.37
N THR A 57 -13.19 -0.37 -1.34
CA THR A 57 -12.81 0.61 -2.37
C THR A 57 -11.96 1.69 -1.72
N THR A 58 -10.84 2.04 -2.33
CA THR A 58 -10.03 3.17 -1.88
C THR A 58 -10.68 4.50 -2.28
N ASP A 59 -10.38 5.56 -1.54
CA ASP A 59 -10.78 6.90 -1.95
C ASP A 59 -10.05 7.30 -3.23
N THR A 60 -10.68 8.11 -4.06
CA THR A 60 -10.03 8.67 -5.23
C THR A 60 -8.91 9.60 -4.77
N HIS A 61 -7.72 9.37 -5.28
CA HIS A 61 -6.52 10.11 -4.87
C HIS A 61 -5.64 10.41 -6.08
N ARG A 62 -4.78 11.42 -5.90
CA ARG A 62 -3.75 11.79 -6.86
C ARG A 62 -2.39 11.46 -6.30
N HIS A 63 -1.55 10.84 -7.10
CA HIS A 63 -0.17 10.58 -6.76
C HIS A 63 0.65 11.86 -6.91
N THR A 64 1.24 12.35 -5.81
CA THR A 64 2.10 13.53 -5.82
C THR A 64 3.55 13.19 -6.15
N GLY A 65 3.88 11.91 -6.16
CA GLY A 65 5.12 11.31 -6.60
C GLY A 65 4.82 9.97 -7.23
N ASP A 66 5.84 9.24 -7.65
CA ASP A 66 5.65 7.94 -8.25
C ASP A 66 5.23 6.90 -7.21
N GLU A 67 4.41 5.94 -7.64
CA GLU A 67 4.03 4.77 -6.87
C GLU A 67 4.43 3.51 -7.62
N GLU A 68 4.94 2.53 -6.89
CA GLU A 68 5.23 1.20 -7.42
C GLU A 68 4.65 0.15 -6.47
N TRP A 69 4.07 -0.91 -7.02
CA TRP A 69 3.62 -2.02 -6.18
C TRP A 69 3.75 -3.36 -6.85
N PHE A 70 3.71 -4.38 -6.01
CA PHE A 70 3.70 -5.78 -6.41
C PHE A 70 2.50 -6.45 -5.75
N VAL A 71 1.70 -7.18 -6.54
CA VAL A 71 0.53 -7.89 -6.02
C VAL A 71 1.00 -9.25 -5.48
N LEU A 72 0.88 -9.44 -4.16
CA LEU A 72 1.22 -10.71 -3.52
C LEU A 72 0.08 -11.72 -3.64
N GLU A 73 -1.15 -11.27 -3.38
CA GLU A 73 -2.33 -12.14 -3.38
C GLU A 73 -3.60 -11.31 -3.56
N GLY A 74 -4.68 -12.00 -3.96
CA GLY A 74 -5.99 -11.40 -4.06
C GLY A 74 -6.29 -10.80 -5.43
N ASP A 75 -7.21 -9.86 -5.46
CA ASP A 75 -7.63 -9.17 -6.66
C ASP A 75 -7.64 -7.66 -6.46
N LEU A 76 -7.43 -6.93 -7.53
CA LEU A 76 -7.46 -5.48 -7.52
C LEU A 76 -7.90 -4.98 -8.89
N THR A 77 -8.84 -4.05 -8.90
CA THR A 77 -9.35 -3.45 -10.14
C THR A 77 -9.43 -1.95 -9.98
N ASP A 78 -8.85 -1.22 -10.91
CA ASP A 78 -8.92 0.25 -10.93
C ASP A 78 -10.23 0.73 -11.57
N ASN A 79 -10.55 2.00 -11.31
CA ASN A 79 -11.79 2.62 -11.81
C ASN A 79 -11.90 2.66 -13.34
N ASP A 80 -10.78 2.50 -14.06
CA ASP A 80 -10.77 2.41 -15.52
C ASP A 80 -10.97 0.97 -16.04
N GLY A 81 -11.20 0.01 -15.15
CA GLY A 81 -11.41 -1.39 -15.50
C GLY A 81 -10.15 -2.23 -15.59
N THR A 82 -8.98 -1.64 -15.39
CA THR A 82 -7.73 -2.39 -15.37
C THR A 82 -7.71 -3.34 -14.19
N ARG A 83 -7.45 -4.62 -14.44
CA ARG A 83 -7.34 -5.67 -13.43
C ARG A 83 -5.89 -6.04 -13.20
N TYR A 84 -5.52 -6.12 -11.94
CA TYR A 84 -4.20 -6.58 -11.53
C TYR A 84 -4.30 -7.97 -10.92
N GLU A 85 -3.29 -8.79 -11.17
CA GLU A 85 -3.24 -10.18 -10.71
C GLU A 85 -2.02 -10.41 -9.82
N PRO A 86 -2.04 -11.43 -8.95
CA PRO A 86 -0.85 -11.81 -8.19
C PRO A 86 0.34 -12.01 -9.12
N GLY A 87 1.48 -11.44 -8.73
CA GLY A 87 2.68 -11.45 -9.55
C GLY A 87 2.88 -10.20 -10.41
N ASP A 88 1.88 -9.33 -10.51
CA ASP A 88 2.04 -8.10 -11.30
C ASP A 88 2.91 -7.08 -10.56
N LEU A 89 3.85 -6.50 -11.31
CA LEU A 89 4.60 -5.31 -10.93
C LEU A 89 3.97 -4.12 -11.65
N VAL A 90 3.63 -3.09 -10.89
CA VAL A 90 2.94 -1.92 -11.42
C VAL A 90 3.71 -0.66 -11.05
N TRP A 91 3.80 0.26 -12.00
CA TRP A 91 4.31 1.61 -11.78
C TRP A 91 3.23 2.60 -12.18
N MET A 92 2.96 3.54 -11.29
CA MET A 92 2.08 4.68 -11.57
C MET A 92 2.88 5.97 -11.47
N LYS A 93 2.83 6.73 -12.54
CA LYS A 93 3.53 7.99 -12.64
C LYS A 93 2.88 9.05 -11.77
N GLU A 94 3.72 9.95 -11.24
CA GLU A 94 3.27 11.17 -10.60
C GLU A 94 2.19 11.88 -11.42
N GLY A 95 1.14 12.35 -10.76
CA GLY A 95 0.00 13.03 -11.38
C GLY A 95 -1.17 12.11 -11.71
N THR A 96 -0.99 10.78 -11.61
CA THR A 96 -2.06 9.83 -11.86
C THR A 96 -3.15 9.93 -10.79
N GLU A 97 -4.41 9.97 -11.22
CA GLU A 97 -5.56 9.94 -10.34
C GLU A 97 -6.32 8.63 -10.53
N HIS A 98 -6.65 7.96 -9.45
CA HIS A 98 -7.43 6.73 -9.53
C HIS A 98 -8.06 6.37 -8.17
N HIS A 99 -8.91 5.35 -8.22
CA HIS A 99 -9.29 4.57 -7.05
C HIS A 99 -9.30 3.09 -7.45
N SER A 100 -9.21 2.24 -6.46
CA SER A 100 -9.13 0.79 -6.66
C SER A 100 -10.17 0.07 -5.82
N TYR A 101 -10.63 -1.06 -6.32
CA TYR A 101 -11.59 -1.94 -5.66
C TYR A 101 -11.03 -3.35 -5.58
N SER A 102 -11.25 -4.01 -4.45
CA SER A 102 -10.93 -5.42 -4.28
C SER A 102 -12.17 -6.17 -3.81
N GLU A 103 -12.63 -7.12 -4.60
CA GLU A 103 -13.81 -7.94 -4.27
C GLU A 103 -13.47 -8.97 -3.19
N LYS A 104 -12.36 -9.66 -3.36
CA LYS A 104 -11.95 -10.77 -2.48
C LYS A 104 -10.93 -10.36 -1.43
N GLY A 105 -10.49 -9.12 -1.46
CA GLY A 105 -9.36 -8.65 -0.68
C GLY A 105 -8.05 -8.84 -1.42
N CYS A 106 -7.03 -8.11 -0.99
CA CYS A 106 -5.70 -8.22 -1.60
C CYS A 106 -4.62 -7.84 -0.60
N THR A 107 -3.40 -8.28 -0.91
CA THR A 107 -2.19 -7.87 -0.20
C THR A 107 -1.16 -7.43 -1.22
N LEU A 108 -0.63 -6.23 -1.04
CA LEU A 108 0.35 -5.61 -1.93
C LEU A 108 1.61 -5.26 -1.16
N VAL A 109 2.74 -5.25 -1.87
CA VAL A 109 3.95 -4.54 -1.43
C VAL A 109 3.96 -3.23 -2.19
N VAL A 110 4.06 -2.11 -1.49
CA VAL A 110 3.90 -0.78 -2.08
C VAL A 110 5.08 0.11 -1.74
N TYR A 111 5.53 0.91 -2.70
CA TYR A 111 6.44 2.02 -2.49
C TYR A 111 5.79 3.30 -3.01
N ILE A 112 5.62 4.26 -2.13
CA ILE A 112 5.10 5.60 -2.47
C ILE A 112 6.16 6.63 -2.11
N GLU A 113 6.52 7.47 -3.08
CA GLU A 113 7.54 8.50 -2.93
C GLU A 113 7.14 9.59 -1.94
N THR A 114 5.90 10.08 -2.08
CA THR A 114 5.34 11.15 -1.26
C THR A 114 3.87 10.87 -0.97
N ALA A 115 3.34 11.50 0.08
CA ALA A 115 1.95 11.31 0.47
C ALA A 115 0.98 11.67 -0.66
N GLU A 116 -0.05 10.84 -0.84
CA GLU A 116 -1.10 11.07 -1.83
C GLU A 116 -2.01 12.21 -1.42
N THR A 117 -2.69 12.82 -2.40
CA THR A 117 -3.67 13.87 -2.17
C THR A 117 -5.05 13.33 -2.56
N LEU A 118 -6.04 13.49 -1.68
CA LEU A 118 -7.43 13.17 -2.01
C LEU A 118 -7.98 14.17 -3.03
N VAL A 119 -8.79 13.67 -3.93
CA VAL A 119 -9.38 14.47 -5.01
C VAL A 119 -10.89 14.47 -4.90
#